data_96dbaaaec3c694f2dbd564439e96588a
#
_entry.id   96dbaaaec3c694f2dbd564439e96588a
#
_cell.length_a   1.000
_cell.length_b   1.000
_cell.length_c   1.000
_cell.angle_alpha   90.00
_cell.angle_beta   90.00
_cell.angle_gamma   90.00
#
_symmetry.space_group_name_H-M   'P 1'
#
loop_
_entity.id
_entity.type
_entity.pdbx_description
1 polymer ?
#
loop_
_entity_poly.entity_id
_entity_poly.type
_entity_poly.pdbx_seq_one_letter_code
_entity_poly.pdbx_strand_id
1 'polypeptide(L)'
;QRFASEHNMIIVSPDTSPRGDDVPDDPNYDFAQGAGFYLNATEEPWAKNYKMYSYVVDELAQIIENNFPADADRIGISGHSMGGHGALTIALKNPELFKSVSAFSPICNPTKIPWGEKAFTKYLGADELAWHNYDACSLVKNTGWQSDILIDQGEEDEFLADQLKPESFVHACEENDVAVSLRMQPGFDHSYFFISTFIQDHIEWHSQRL
;
A
#
# COMPACT_ATOMS: atom_id res chain seq x y z
N GLN A 1 16.40 9.03 -1.02
CA GLN A 1 17.74 8.45 -0.79
C GLN A 1 18.49 9.15 0.33
N ARG A 2 18.62 10.51 0.32
CA ARG A 2 19.37 11.25 1.32
C ARG A 2 18.93 10.91 2.74
N PHE A 3 17.67 11.09 3.07
CA PHE A 3 17.12 10.83 4.41
C PHE A 3 17.29 9.37 4.84
N ALA A 4 17.10 8.41 3.93
CA ALA A 4 17.33 7.00 4.23
C ALA A 4 18.80 6.71 4.58
N SER A 5 19.74 7.34 3.86
CA SER A 5 21.17 7.22 4.15
C SER A 5 21.54 7.78 5.53
N GLU A 6 20.91 8.88 5.95
CA GLU A 6 21.11 9.48 7.28
C GLU A 6 20.68 8.53 8.43
N HIS A 7 19.77 7.59 8.15
CA HIS A 7 19.27 6.59 9.10
C HIS A 7 19.76 5.16 8.83
N ASN A 8 20.75 4.96 7.96
CA ASN A 8 21.26 3.64 7.55
C ASN A 8 20.16 2.70 7.03
N MET A 9 19.20 3.22 6.29
CA MET A 9 18.09 2.47 5.73
C MET A 9 18.33 2.15 4.25
N ILE A 10 17.98 0.94 3.85
CA ILE A 10 17.89 0.53 2.44
C ILE A 10 16.46 0.83 1.96
N ILE A 11 16.32 1.54 0.84
CA ILE A 11 15.05 1.76 0.17
C ILE A 11 14.95 0.83 -1.03
N VAL A 12 13.88 0.06 -1.08
CA VAL A 12 13.54 -0.84 -2.19
C VAL A 12 12.28 -0.32 -2.85
N SER A 13 12.35 -0.05 -4.14
CA SER A 13 11.23 0.48 -4.91
C SER A 13 10.95 -0.46 -6.09
N PRO A 14 10.01 -1.41 -5.95
CA PRO A 14 9.64 -2.31 -7.03
C PRO A 14 8.72 -1.63 -8.05
N ASP A 15 8.51 -2.29 -9.19
CA ASP A 15 7.47 -1.87 -10.13
C ASP A 15 6.07 -2.07 -9.52
N THR A 16 5.07 -1.36 -10.04
CA THR A 16 3.70 -1.33 -9.51
C THR A 16 2.79 -2.41 -10.08
N SER A 17 3.27 -3.12 -11.11
CA SER A 17 2.59 -4.25 -11.75
C SER A 17 3.58 -5.10 -12.55
N PRO A 18 3.22 -6.33 -12.94
CA PRO A 18 4.05 -7.12 -13.84
C PRO A 18 4.17 -6.44 -15.21
N ARG A 19 5.34 -6.59 -15.85
CA ARG A 19 5.68 -6.04 -17.18
C ARG A 19 6.11 -7.14 -18.12
N GLY A 20 5.95 -6.93 -19.42
CA GLY A 20 6.44 -7.81 -20.48
C GLY A 20 5.44 -8.00 -21.62
N ASP A 21 5.95 -8.45 -22.77
CA ASP A 21 5.16 -8.62 -24.00
C ASP A 21 4.07 -9.69 -23.86
N ASP A 22 4.31 -10.70 -23.01
CA ASP A 22 3.37 -11.79 -22.75
C ASP A 22 2.44 -11.53 -21.55
N VAL A 23 2.52 -10.33 -20.92
CA VAL A 23 1.68 -9.95 -19.80
C VAL A 23 0.42 -9.27 -20.32
N PRO A 24 -0.78 -9.78 -20.02
CA PRO A 24 -2.04 -9.13 -20.41
C PRO A 24 -2.11 -7.69 -19.95
N ASP A 25 -2.65 -6.81 -20.80
CA ASP A 25 -2.75 -5.38 -20.50
C ASP A 25 -4.17 -4.84 -20.78
N ASP A 26 -4.41 -3.62 -20.28
CA ASP A 26 -5.64 -2.84 -20.49
C ASP A 26 -5.21 -1.41 -20.90
N PRO A 27 -5.89 -0.75 -21.84
CA PRO A 27 -5.49 0.58 -22.30
C PRO A 27 -5.65 1.69 -21.24
N ASN A 28 -6.33 1.42 -20.14
CA ASN A 28 -6.53 2.40 -19.07
C ASN A 28 -5.39 2.33 -18.04
N TYR A 29 -4.89 3.51 -17.64
CA TYR A 29 -3.78 3.63 -16.68
C TYR A 29 -4.09 3.09 -15.29
N ASP A 30 -5.37 3.00 -14.94
CA ASP A 30 -5.86 2.60 -13.61
C ASP A 30 -6.12 1.10 -13.45
N PHE A 31 -5.58 0.28 -14.39
CA PHE A 31 -5.71 -1.16 -14.36
C PHE A 31 -4.55 -1.86 -15.10
N ALA A 32 -4.40 -3.16 -14.93
CA ALA A 32 -3.41 -4.03 -15.58
C ALA A 32 -1.97 -3.53 -15.42
N GLN A 33 -1.18 -3.36 -16.50
CA GLN A 33 0.18 -2.87 -16.40
C GLN A 33 0.28 -1.46 -15.80
N GLY A 34 -0.81 -0.70 -15.82
CA GLY A 34 -0.93 0.58 -15.12
C GLY A 34 -1.11 0.44 -13.61
N ALA A 35 -1.84 -0.59 -13.14
CA ALA A 35 -2.23 -0.71 -11.74
C ALA A 35 -2.52 -2.15 -11.30
N GLY A 36 -1.55 -2.79 -10.65
CA GLY A 36 -1.63 -4.17 -10.16
C GLY A 36 -2.33 -4.35 -8.80
N PHE A 37 -2.68 -3.27 -8.12
CA PHE A 37 -3.39 -3.23 -6.83
C PHE A 37 -2.80 -4.10 -5.70
N TYR A 38 -1.55 -4.55 -5.82
CA TYR A 38 -0.84 -5.34 -4.80
C TYR A 38 -1.62 -6.55 -4.27
N LEU A 39 -2.36 -7.21 -5.15
CA LEU A 39 -3.13 -8.42 -4.87
C LEU A 39 -2.59 -9.63 -5.68
N ASN A 40 -3.14 -10.81 -5.42
CA ASN A 40 -2.95 -12.00 -6.24
C ASN A 40 -4.22 -12.26 -7.04
N ALA A 41 -4.20 -11.96 -8.32
CA ALA A 41 -5.34 -12.18 -9.19
C ALA A 41 -5.74 -13.67 -9.28
N THR A 42 -7.05 -13.93 -9.35
CA THR A 42 -7.63 -15.25 -9.48
C THR A 42 -8.32 -15.47 -10.83
N GLU A 43 -8.68 -14.37 -11.49
CA GLU A 43 -9.42 -14.40 -12.75
C GLU A 43 -8.49 -14.34 -13.96
N GLU A 44 -8.81 -15.14 -14.99
CA GLU A 44 -8.11 -15.07 -16.28
C GLU A 44 -8.52 -13.81 -17.06
N PRO A 45 -7.60 -13.19 -17.81
CA PRO A 45 -6.23 -13.63 -18.09
C PRO A 45 -5.19 -13.16 -17.05
N TRP A 46 -5.62 -12.51 -15.99
CA TRP A 46 -4.75 -11.84 -15.00
C TRP A 46 -4.07 -12.81 -14.03
N ALA A 47 -4.75 -13.92 -13.70
CA ALA A 47 -4.31 -14.88 -12.69
C ALA A 47 -2.88 -15.40 -12.87
N LYS A 48 -2.41 -15.48 -14.11
CA LYS A 48 -1.06 -15.98 -14.41
C LYS A 48 0.06 -15.05 -13.92
N ASN A 49 -0.09 -13.75 -14.14
CA ASN A 49 1.02 -12.78 -13.98
C ASN A 49 0.81 -11.79 -12.83
N TYR A 50 -0.44 -11.43 -12.52
CA TYR A 50 -0.73 -10.41 -11.53
C TYR A 50 -0.74 -10.99 -10.10
N LYS A 51 0.46 -11.23 -9.56
CA LYS A 51 0.72 -11.80 -8.23
C LYS A 51 1.52 -10.82 -7.37
N MET A 52 1.15 -9.52 -7.41
CA MET A 52 1.91 -8.45 -6.77
C MET A 52 2.00 -8.58 -5.25
N TYR A 53 0.99 -9.16 -4.60
CA TYR A 53 1.07 -9.45 -3.16
C TYR A 53 2.20 -10.44 -2.86
N SER A 54 2.18 -11.61 -3.48
CA SER A 54 3.24 -12.62 -3.29
C SER A 54 4.62 -12.12 -3.74
N TYR A 55 4.67 -11.33 -4.82
CA TYR A 55 5.92 -10.73 -5.26
C TYR A 55 6.56 -9.86 -4.16
N VAL A 56 5.79 -8.99 -3.50
CA VAL A 56 6.32 -8.11 -2.44
C VAL A 56 6.65 -8.89 -1.17
N VAL A 57 5.73 -9.77 -0.72
CA VAL A 57 5.85 -10.45 0.58
C VAL A 57 6.85 -11.59 0.53
N ASP A 58 6.85 -12.38 -0.54
CA ASP A 58 7.66 -13.60 -0.62
C ASP A 58 8.95 -13.35 -1.41
N GLU A 59 8.83 -12.99 -2.70
CA GLU A 59 9.99 -12.95 -3.60
C GLU A 59 10.93 -11.77 -3.30
N LEU A 60 10.37 -10.55 -3.20
CA LEU A 60 11.18 -9.34 -3.01
C LEU A 60 11.89 -9.35 -1.65
N ALA A 61 11.19 -9.74 -0.59
CA ALA A 61 11.78 -9.87 0.73
C ALA A 61 12.96 -10.83 0.72
N GLN A 62 12.82 -12.02 0.13
CA GLN A 62 13.90 -12.99 0.00
C GLN A 62 15.08 -12.51 -0.87
N ILE A 63 14.79 -11.80 -1.97
CA ILE A 63 15.84 -11.23 -2.82
C ILE A 63 16.69 -10.24 -2.03
N ILE A 64 16.05 -9.39 -1.25
CA ILE A 64 16.77 -8.39 -0.44
C ILE A 64 17.57 -9.06 0.66
N GLU A 65 17.00 -9.97 1.42
CA GLU A 65 17.66 -10.71 2.49
C GLU A 65 18.91 -11.47 1.98
N ASN A 66 18.79 -12.13 0.83
CA ASN A 66 19.86 -12.98 0.31
C ASN A 66 20.98 -12.21 -0.40
N ASN A 67 20.75 -10.98 -0.85
CA ASN A 67 21.71 -10.28 -1.72
C ASN A 67 22.22 -8.95 -1.15
N PHE A 68 21.62 -8.44 -0.07
CA PHE A 68 21.98 -7.16 0.51
C PHE A 68 22.21 -7.29 2.03
N PRO A 69 23.00 -6.42 2.64
CA PRO A 69 23.23 -6.42 4.09
C PRO A 69 22.03 -5.82 4.84
N ALA A 70 20.86 -6.40 4.61
CA ALA A 70 19.59 -5.99 5.22
C ALA A 70 19.29 -6.86 6.45
N ASP A 71 18.65 -6.27 7.45
CA ASP A 71 18.14 -6.95 8.62
C ASP A 71 16.69 -7.37 8.36
N ALA A 72 16.45 -8.67 8.24
CA ALA A 72 15.14 -9.22 7.94
C ALA A 72 14.10 -9.02 9.06
N ASP A 73 14.54 -8.73 10.28
CA ASP A 73 13.67 -8.45 11.42
C ASP A 73 13.27 -6.95 11.51
N ARG A 74 13.78 -6.12 10.59
CA ARG A 74 13.62 -4.67 10.58
C ARG A 74 13.11 -4.16 9.24
N ILE A 75 11.93 -4.61 8.84
CA ILE A 75 11.30 -4.24 7.56
C ILE A 75 10.12 -3.31 7.81
N GLY A 76 10.14 -2.16 7.15
CA GLY A 76 9.01 -1.25 7.05
C GLY A 76 8.42 -1.24 5.63
N ILE A 77 7.19 -0.79 5.50
CA ILE A 77 6.53 -0.65 4.20
C ILE A 77 5.85 0.72 4.08
N SER A 78 6.00 1.34 2.92
CA SER A 78 5.39 2.64 2.63
C SER A 78 4.94 2.70 1.17
N GLY A 79 3.97 3.56 0.88
CA GLY A 79 3.52 3.76 -0.48
C GLY A 79 2.63 4.98 -0.66
N HIS A 80 2.42 5.36 -1.93
CA HIS A 80 1.56 6.46 -2.32
C HIS A 80 0.36 5.94 -3.11
N SER A 81 -0.85 6.48 -2.87
CA SER A 81 -2.05 6.19 -3.64
C SER A 81 -2.40 4.69 -3.63
N MET A 82 -2.40 4.03 -4.78
CA MET A 82 -2.50 2.57 -4.90
C MET A 82 -1.35 1.86 -4.16
N GLY A 83 -0.13 2.43 -4.15
CA GLY A 83 0.99 1.90 -3.35
C GLY A 83 0.75 2.06 -1.84
N GLY A 84 0.05 3.13 -1.42
CA GLY A 84 -0.41 3.31 -0.04
C GLY A 84 -1.45 2.25 0.36
N HIS A 85 -2.39 1.93 -0.54
CA HIS A 85 -3.28 0.78 -0.39
C HIS A 85 -2.49 -0.52 -0.18
N GLY A 86 -1.51 -0.79 -1.04
CA GLY A 86 -0.64 -1.96 -0.92
C GLY A 86 0.11 -2.00 0.40
N ALA A 87 0.68 -0.87 0.82
CA ALA A 87 1.40 -0.78 2.09
C ALA A 87 0.51 -1.12 3.29
N LEU A 88 -0.69 -0.54 3.37
CA LEU A 88 -1.64 -0.81 4.44
C LEU A 88 -2.11 -2.26 4.45
N THR A 89 -2.56 -2.78 3.31
CA THR A 89 -3.10 -4.14 3.24
C THR A 89 -2.05 -5.21 3.48
N ILE A 90 -0.84 -5.03 2.96
CA ILE A 90 0.28 -5.98 3.16
C ILE A 90 0.73 -5.96 4.63
N ALA A 91 0.92 -4.79 5.25
CA ALA A 91 1.31 -4.70 6.65
C ALA A 91 0.30 -5.36 7.59
N LEU A 92 -0.99 -5.05 7.42
CA LEU A 92 -2.06 -5.59 8.26
C LEU A 92 -2.21 -7.11 8.14
N LYS A 93 -1.83 -7.69 7.00
CA LYS A 93 -1.85 -9.15 6.78
C LYS A 93 -0.59 -9.84 7.29
N ASN A 94 0.53 -9.13 7.43
CA ASN A 94 1.84 -9.70 7.77
C ASN A 94 2.51 -8.90 8.91
N PRO A 95 1.87 -8.78 10.08
CA PRO A 95 2.41 -7.98 11.19
C PRO A 95 3.70 -8.56 11.78
N GLU A 96 3.97 -9.85 11.55
CA GLU A 96 5.21 -10.50 11.93
C GLU A 96 6.38 -10.12 11.01
N LEU A 97 6.12 -9.80 9.74
CA LEU A 97 7.15 -9.42 8.76
C LEU A 97 7.45 -7.92 8.81
N PHE A 98 6.39 -7.09 8.80
CA PHE A 98 6.53 -5.64 8.78
C PHE A 98 6.39 -5.03 10.17
N LYS A 99 7.36 -4.18 10.58
CA LYS A 99 7.38 -3.54 11.89
C LYS A 99 6.83 -2.12 11.89
N SER A 100 6.78 -1.49 10.72
CA SER A 100 6.26 -0.13 10.54
C SER A 100 5.57 0.03 9.20
N VAL A 101 4.52 0.84 9.17
CA VAL A 101 3.77 1.17 7.96
C VAL A 101 3.43 2.65 7.90
N SER A 102 3.62 3.24 6.73
CA SER A 102 3.15 4.59 6.46
C SER A 102 2.58 4.72 5.05
N ALA A 103 1.75 5.71 4.80
CA ALA A 103 1.15 5.92 3.50
C ALA A 103 0.93 7.40 3.17
N PHE A 104 1.09 7.74 1.89
CA PHE A 104 0.73 9.02 1.32
C PHE A 104 -0.53 8.87 0.47
N SER A 105 -1.57 9.67 0.74
CA SER A 105 -2.82 9.68 -0.02
C SER A 105 -3.32 8.26 -0.40
N PRO A 106 -3.41 7.32 0.56
CA PRO A 106 -3.72 5.93 0.24
C PRO A 106 -5.17 5.72 -0.21
N ILE A 107 -5.40 4.74 -1.09
CA ILE A 107 -6.73 4.17 -1.30
C ILE A 107 -7.07 3.30 -0.08
N CYS A 108 -7.97 3.76 0.79
CA CYS A 108 -8.20 3.14 2.09
C CYS A 108 -9.32 2.08 2.12
N ASN A 109 -10.35 2.25 1.28
CA ASN A 109 -11.53 1.39 1.28
C ASN A 109 -11.92 0.97 -0.15
N PRO A 110 -11.07 0.19 -0.83
CA PRO A 110 -11.25 -0.14 -2.24
C PRO A 110 -12.57 -0.88 -2.55
N THR A 111 -13.16 -1.58 -1.60
CA THR A 111 -14.46 -2.26 -1.80
C THR A 111 -15.65 -1.29 -1.91
N LYS A 112 -15.44 0.01 -1.68
CA LYS A 112 -16.49 1.05 -1.66
C LYS A 112 -16.18 2.24 -2.56
N ILE A 113 -15.27 2.08 -3.51
CA ILE A 113 -14.85 3.13 -4.44
C ILE A 113 -14.72 2.60 -5.87
N PRO A 114 -14.92 3.46 -6.89
CA PRO A 114 -14.92 3.04 -8.29
C PRO A 114 -13.66 2.33 -8.76
N TRP A 115 -12.47 2.80 -8.40
CA TRP A 115 -11.21 2.15 -8.79
C TRP A 115 -11.07 0.74 -8.20
N GLY A 116 -11.43 0.58 -6.93
CA GLY A 116 -11.35 -0.71 -6.27
C GLY A 116 -12.38 -1.70 -6.80
N GLU A 117 -13.64 -1.28 -6.99
CA GLU A 117 -14.69 -2.12 -7.58
C GLU A 117 -14.29 -2.60 -8.98
N LYS A 118 -13.75 -1.70 -9.83
CA LYS A 118 -13.24 -2.06 -11.16
C LYS A 118 -12.12 -3.09 -11.09
N ALA A 119 -11.10 -2.82 -10.26
CA ALA A 119 -9.94 -3.68 -10.15
C ALA A 119 -10.29 -5.05 -9.56
N PHE A 120 -11.04 -5.06 -8.45
CA PHE A 120 -11.38 -6.30 -7.76
C PHE A 120 -12.33 -7.18 -8.56
N THR A 121 -13.33 -6.60 -9.25
CA THR A 121 -14.18 -7.35 -10.17
C THR A 121 -13.35 -8.07 -11.25
N LYS A 122 -12.38 -7.36 -11.84
CA LYS A 122 -11.55 -7.94 -12.91
C LYS A 122 -10.48 -8.91 -12.39
N TYR A 123 -9.83 -8.63 -11.26
CA TYR A 123 -8.75 -9.46 -10.72
C TYR A 123 -9.23 -10.63 -9.87
N LEU A 124 -10.32 -10.45 -9.09
CA LEU A 124 -10.78 -11.39 -8.08
C LEU A 124 -12.17 -11.98 -8.38
N GLY A 125 -12.84 -11.47 -9.43
CA GLY A 125 -14.18 -11.92 -9.81
C GLY A 125 -15.29 -11.29 -8.98
N ALA A 126 -16.49 -11.88 -9.06
CA ALA A 126 -17.71 -11.35 -8.47
C ALA A 126 -17.92 -11.71 -6.98
N ASP A 127 -17.04 -12.50 -6.38
CA ASP A 127 -17.11 -12.82 -4.96
C ASP A 127 -16.57 -11.66 -4.11
N GLU A 128 -17.48 -10.78 -3.69
CA GLU A 128 -17.12 -9.63 -2.86
C GLU A 128 -16.50 -10.04 -1.51
N LEU A 129 -16.71 -11.26 -1.02
CA LEU A 129 -16.08 -11.75 0.21
C LEU A 129 -14.56 -11.88 0.02
N ALA A 130 -14.11 -12.24 -1.18
CA ALA A 130 -12.69 -12.30 -1.51
C ALA A 130 -12.02 -10.91 -1.51
N TRP A 131 -12.76 -9.84 -1.84
CA TRP A 131 -12.27 -8.48 -1.89
C TRP A 131 -11.82 -7.95 -0.52
N HIS A 132 -12.50 -8.37 0.56
CA HIS A 132 -12.17 -7.97 1.91
C HIS A 132 -10.75 -8.40 2.35
N ASN A 133 -10.16 -9.39 1.67
CA ASN A 133 -8.77 -9.78 1.90
C ASN A 133 -7.74 -8.76 1.40
N TYR A 134 -8.20 -7.76 0.64
CA TYR A 134 -7.38 -6.68 0.08
C TYR A 134 -7.97 -5.29 0.38
N ASP A 135 -8.77 -5.17 1.43
CA ASP A 135 -9.35 -3.91 1.86
C ASP A 135 -8.87 -3.57 3.28
N ALA A 136 -8.16 -2.44 3.45
CA ALA A 136 -7.55 -2.07 4.71
C ALA A 136 -8.58 -1.87 5.84
N CYS A 137 -9.76 -1.28 5.53
CA CYS A 137 -10.85 -1.12 6.52
C CYS A 137 -11.43 -2.47 6.97
N SER A 138 -11.36 -3.49 6.14
CA SER A 138 -11.80 -4.85 6.50
C SER A 138 -10.73 -5.60 7.26
N LEU A 139 -9.47 -5.46 6.85
CA LEU A 139 -8.34 -6.17 7.44
C LEU A 139 -8.03 -5.72 8.86
N VAL A 140 -8.19 -4.44 9.16
CA VAL A 140 -7.91 -3.90 10.50
C VAL A 140 -8.73 -4.57 11.62
N LYS A 141 -9.90 -5.09 11.28
CA LYS A 141 -10.81 -5.77 12.25
C LYS A 141 -10.23 -7.04 12.87
N ASN A 142 -9.31 -7.71 12.19
CA ASN A 142 -8.75 -8.98 12.63
C ASN A 142 -7.22 -9.01 12.53
N THR A 143 -6.60 -7.84 12.48
CA THR A 143 -5.14 -7.74 12.39
C THR A 143 -4.48 -8.03 13.75
N GLY A 144 -3.27 -8.57 13.69
CA GLY A 144 -2.35 -8.63 14.83
C GLY A 144 -1.45 -7.39 14.95
N TRP A 145 -1.72 -6.34 14.16
CA TRP A 145 -0.89 -5.13 14.11
C TRP A 145 -0.84 -4.40 15.46
N GLN A 146 0.36 -4.12 15.97
CA GLN A 146 0.57 -3.54 17.30
C GLN A 146 1.22 -2.15 17.26
N SER A 147 1.82 -1.77 16.12
CA SER A 147 2.43 -0.45 15.95
C SER A 147 1.37 0.58 15.54
N ASP A 148 1.71 1.85 15.66
CA ASP A 148 0.89 2.92 15.07
C ASP A 148 1.10 2.99 13.54
N ILE A 149 0.17 3.64 12.85
CA ILE A 149 0.17 3.82 11.40
C ILE A 149 0.25 5.31 11.09
N LEU A 150 1.12 5.72 10.16
CA LEU A 150 1.19 7.11 9.71
C LEU A 150 0.56 7.27 8.33
N ILE A 151 -0.34 8.23 8.19
CA ILE A 151 -0.92 8.63 6.89
C ILE A 151 -0.79 10.14 6.74
N ASP A 152 -0.22 10.58 5.62
CA ASP A 152 -0.32 11.95 5.13
C ASP A 152 -1.29 12.03 3.97
N GLN A 153 -2.18 13.04 3.99
CA GLN A 153 -3.20 13.28 2.98
C GLN A 153 -3.25 14.75 2.58
N GLY A 154 -3.10 15.05 1.29
CA GLY A 154 -3.31 16.40 0.78
C GLY A 154 -4.79 16.81 0.83
N GLU A 155 -5.09 18.01 1.32
CA GLU A 155 -6.48 18.51 1.37
C GLU A 155 -7.01 18.93 0.01
N GLU A 156 -6.11 19.31 -0.92
CA GLU A 156 -6.46 19.70 -2.30
C GLU A 156 -6.36 18.51 -3.28
N ASP A 157 -6.28 17.28 -2.75
CA ASP A 157 -6.20 16.07 -3.55
C ASP A 157 -7.53 15.81 -4.27
N GLU A 158 -7.50 15.81 -5.58
CA GLU A 158 -8.68 15.63 -6.44
C GLU A 158 -9.37 14.27 -6.28
N PHE A 159 -8.63 13.27 -5.78
CA PHE A 159 -9.14 11.91 -5.56
C PHE A 159 -9.66 11.68 -4.13
N LEU A 160 -9.46 12.64 -3.23
CA LEU A 160 -9.76 12.50 -1.80
C LEU A 160 -11.20 12.03 -1.55
N ALA A 161 -12.17 12.72 -2.14
CA ALA A 161 -13.59 12.48 -1.88
C ALA A 161 -14.12 11.18 -2.48
N ASP A 162 -13.64 10.79 -3.67
CA ASP A 162 -14.25 9.71 -4.44
C ASP A 162 -13.46 8.40 -4.38
N GLN A 163 -12.13 8.47 -4.20
CA GLN A 163 -11.25 7.31 -4.36
C GLN A 163 -10.40 6.96 -3.12
N LEU A 164 -10.01 7.93 -2.29
CA LEU A 164 -9.04 7.67 -1.22
C LEU A 164 -9.69 7.34 0.13
N LYS A 165 -10.62 8.16 0.59
CA LYS A 165 -11.44 7.98 1.80
C LYS A 165 -10.65 7.60 3.07
N PRO A 166 -9.61 8.38 3.44
CA PRO A 166 -8.77 8.05 4.60
C PRO A 166 -9.56 8.02 5.92
N GLU A 167 -10.62 8.83 6.06
CA GLU A 167 -11.47 8.85 7.24
C GLU A 167 -12.17 7.51 7.50
N SER A 168 -12.49 6.75 6.44
CA SER A 168 -13.07 5.41 6.57
C SER A 168 -12.10 4.45 7.27
N PHE A 169 -10.80 4.59 6.98
CA PHE A 169 -9.78 3.76 7.62
C PHE A 169 -9.51 4.21 9.06
N VAL A 170 -9.46 5.52 9.32
CA VAL A 170 -9.34 6.04 10.70
C VAL A 170 -10.47 5.51 11.57
N HIS A 171 -11.71 5.61 11.09
CA HIS A 171 -12.87 5.08 11.81
C HIS A 171 -12.77 3.58 12.07
N ALA A 172 -12.36 2.79 11.05
CA ALA A 172 -12.15 1.35 11.23
C ALA A 172 -11.03 1.03 12.23
N CYS A 173 -9.96 1.83 12.27
CA CYS A 173 -8.89 1.71 13.27
C CYS A 173 -9.39 2.01 14.70
N GLU A 174 -10.15 3.10 14.86
CA GLU A 174 -10.74 3.48 16.16
C GLU A 174 -11.67 2.40 16.71
N GLU A 175 -12.50 1.79 15.85
CA GLU A 175 -13.40 0.69 16.26
C GLU A 175 -12.65 -0.59 16.67
N ASN A 176 -11.38 -0.73 16.32
CA ASN A 176 -10.58 -1.95 16.55
C ASN A 176 -9.29 -1.69 17.37
N ASP A 177 -9.21 -0.55 18.07
CA ASP A 177 -8.10 -0.16 18.93
C ASP A 177 -6.72 -0.17 18.25
N VAL A 178 -6.68 0.11 16.94
CA VAL A 178 -5.43 0.28 16.16
C VAL A 178 -5.07 1.75 16.10
N ALA A 179 -3.88 2.10 16.56
CA ALA A 179 -3.41 3.49 16.55
C ALA A 179 -3.10 3.95 15.12
N VAL A 180 -3.69 5.08 14.70
CA VAL A 180 -3.43 5.71 13.41
C VAL A 180 -3.28 7.22 13.55
N SER A 181 -2.29 7.79 12.89
CA SER A 181 -2.06 9.23 12.77
C SER A 181 -2.37 9.66 11.34
N LEU A 182 -3.55 10.23 11.12
CA LEU A 182 -3.89 10.89 9.85
C LEU A 182 -3.51 12.37 9.95
N ARG A 183 -2.59 12.82 9.11
CA ARG A 183 -2.18 14.23 8.99
C ARG A 183 -2.75 14.81 7.71
N MET A 184 -3.71 15.71 7.83
CA MET A 184 -4.23 16.48 6.69
C MET A 184 -3.28 17.63 6.40
N GLN A 185 -2.87 17.78 5.13
CA GLN A 185 -1.86 18.73 4.68
C GLN A 185 -2.48 19.82 3.79
N PRO A 186 -2.75 21.02 4.35
CA PRO A 186 -3.38 22.11 3.60
C PRO A 186 -2.56 22.57 2.40
N GLY A 187 -3.25 22.75 1.25
CA GLY A 187 -2.63 23.25 0.02
C GLY A 187 -1.84 22.22 -0.78
N PHE A 188 -1.86 20.95 -0.38
CA PHE A 188 -1.22 19.86 -1.13
C PHE A 188 -2.24 19.00 -1.88
N ASP A 189 -1.89 18.67 -3.11
CA ASP A 189 -2.61 17.80 -4.02
C ASP A 189 -2.07 16.36 -4.01
N HIS A 190 -2.40 15.56 -5.05
CA HIS A 190 -1.94 14.17 -5.23
C HIS A 190 -0.52 14.05 -5.81
N SER A 191 0.22 15.15 -5.97
CA SER A 191 1.47 15.19 -6.72
C SER A 191 2.70 14.74 -5.94
N TYR A 192 3.81 14.52 -6.67
CA TYR A 192 5.09 14.20 -6.06
C TYR A 192 5.70 15.35 -5.24
N PHE A 193 5.24 16.58 -5.40
CA PHE A 193 5.65 17.70 -4.53
C PHE A 193 5.15 17.50 -3.11
N PHE A 194 3.94 16.99 -2.94
CA PHE A 194 3.42 16.57 -1.65
C PHE A 194 4.32 15.53 -1.00
N ILE A 195 4.60 14.41 -1.71
CA ILE A 195 5.47 13.35 -1.19
C ILE A 195 6.85 13.88 -0.84
N SER A 196 7.46 14.67 -1.73
CA SER A 196 8.82 15.18 -1.52
C SER A 196 8.94 16.12 -0.31
N THR A 197 7.84 16.77 0.07
CA THR A 197 7.79 17.66 1.23
C THR A 197 7.80 16.88 2.54
N PHE A 198 7.08 15.76 2.61
CA PHE A 198 6.89 15.03 3.87
C PHE A 198 7.63 13.69 3.95
N ILE A 199 8.35 13.28 2.91
CA ILE A 199 9.07 11.99 2.91
C ILE A 199 10.11 11.87 4.01
N GLN A 200 10.70 12.98 4.46
CA GLN A 200 11.64 12.98 5.59
C GLN A 200 10.94 12.46 6.85
N ASP A 201 9.77 12.97 7.17
CA ASP A 201 9.00 12.58 8.35
C ASP A 201 8.67 11.07 8.33
N HIS A 202 8.31 10.54 7.14
CA HIS A 202 8.05 9.12 6.98
C HIS A 202 9.30 8.26 7.18
N ILE A 203 10.45 8.70 6.67
CA ILE A 203 11.73 8.00 6.90
C ILE A 203 12.09 8.02 8.39
N GLU A 204 11.95 9.15 9.06
CA GLU A 204 12.16 9.27 10.50
C GLU A 204 11.19 8.39 11.29
N TRP A 205 9.91 8.37 10.90
CA TRP A 205 8.90 7.49 11.46
C TRP A 205 9.30 6.01 11.43
N HIS A 206 9.72 5.54 10.25
CA HIS A 206 10.20 4.18 10.09
C HIS A 206 11.46 3.91 10.91
N SER A 207 12.43 4.82 10.90
CA SER A 207 13.71 4.65 11.61
C SER A 207 13.55 4.50 13.13
N GLN A 208 12.48 5.04 13.71
CA GLN A 208 12.18 4.94 15.13
C GLN A 208 11.48 3.62 15.52
N ARG A 209 11.00 2.86 14.53
CA ARG A 209 10.20 1.63 14.72
C ARG A 209 10.90 0.39 14.18
N LEU A 210 11.95 0.58 13.41
CA LEU A 210 12.83 -0.44 12.88
C LEU A 210 14.11 -0.51 13.72
#